data_d623c4c76db7c4a322a9624b56bfdb14
#
_entry.id   d623c4c76db7c4a322a9624b56bfdb14
#
_cell.length_a   1.000
_cell.length_b   1.000
_cell.length_c   1.000
_cell.angle_alpha   90.00
_cell.angle_beta   90.00
_cell.angle_gamma   90.00
#
_symmetry.space_group_name_H-M   'P 1'
#
loop_
_entity.id
_entity.type
_entity.pdbx_description
1 polymer ?
#
loop_
_entity_poly.entity_id
_entity_poly.type
_entity_poly.pdbx_seq_one_letter_code
_entity_poly.pdbx_strand_id
1 'polypeptide(L)'
;IFSSIVNSNVTPEVKNLAEQIVDHHRNHMDELSPRYWAENIKNKIFILHGANDTMVPFTESIQLAKFLPNTELLISHLYEHNEMSKNRSPFYILIEVLKFINFYAKLFHQYEN
;
A
#
# COMPACT_ATOMS: atom_id res chain seq x y z
N ILE A 1 -27.69 -13.17 -8.52
CA ILE A 1 -26.73 -12.14 -8.07
C ILE A 1 -26.36 -12.37 -6.61
N PHE A 2 -27.30 -12.39 -5.65
CA PHE A 2 -26.97 -12.52 -4.21
C PHE A 2 -26.19 -13.80 -3.90
N SER A 3 -26.63 -14.96 -4.41
CA SER A 3 -25.92 -16.23 -4.23
C SER A 3 -24.54 -16.25 -4.87
N SER A 4 -24.35 -15.55 -5.98
CA SER A 4 -23.06 -15.43 -6.65
C SER A 4 -22.07 -14.60 -5.82
N ILE A 5 -22.54 -13.51 -5.20
CA ILE A 5 -21.72 -12.68 -4.30
C ILE A 5 -21.29 -13.48 -3.07
N VAL A 6 -22.23 -14.17 -2.41
CA VAL A 6 -21.95 -14.97 -1.20
C VAL A 6 -20.97 -16.10 -1.47
N ASN A 7 -21.03 -16.71 -2.66
CA ASN A 7 -20.15 -17.81 -3.07
C ASN A 7 -18.86 -17.33 -3.76
N SER A 8 -18.58 -16.01 -3.74
CA SER A 8 -17.42 -15.39 -4.43
C SER A 8 -17.35 -15.76 -5.93
N ASN A 9 -18.50 -15.97 -6.56
CA ASN A 9 -18.58 -16.31 -7.97
C ASN A 9 -18.86 -15.06 -8.82
N VAL A 10 -17.85 -14.60 -9.57
CA VAL A 10 -17.94 -13.39 -10.40
C VAL A 10 -18.66 -13.73 -11.71
N THR A 11 -19.99 -13.55 -11.73
CA THR A 11 -20.78 -13.64 -12.97
C THR A 11 -20.78 -12.28 -13.72
N PRO A 12 -21.12 -12.27 -15.03
CA PRO A 12 -21.24 -11.01 -15.79
C PRO A 12 -22.20 -10.00 -15.14
N GLU A 13 -23.29 -10.48 -14.53
CA GLU A 13 -24.26 -9.63 -13.83
C GLU A 13 -23.66 -9.01 -12.57
N VAL A 14 -22.88 -9.79 -11.79
CA VAL A 14 -22.17 -9.29 -10.60
C VAL A 14 -21.14 -8.22 -10.99
N LYS A 15 -20.40 -8.47 -12.08
CA LYS A 15 -19.43 -7.52 -12.61
C LYS A 15 -20.09 -6.20 -13.03
N ASN A 16 -21.17 -6.28 -13.82
CA ASN A 16 -21.91 -5.12 -14.27
C ASN A 16 -22.49 -4.31 -13.09
N LEU A 17 -23.04 -4.99 -12.08
CA LEU A 17 -23.53 -4.32 -10.88
C LEU A 17 -22.40 -3.60 -10.11
N ALA A 18 -21.24 -4.24 -9.99
CA ALA A 18 -20.07 -3.63 -9.35
C ALA A 18 -19.60 -2.39 -10.12
N GLU A 19 -19.53 -2.45 -11.44
CA GLU A 19 -19.18 -1.31 -12.30
C GLU A 19 -20.17 -0.14 -12.12
N GLN A 20 -21.48 -0.43 -12.12
CA GLN A 20 -22.50 0.61 -11.88
C GLN A 20 -22.37 1.26 -10.49
N ILE A 21 -22.09 0.48 -9.45
CA ILE A 21 -21.87 1.01 -8.09
C ILE A 21 -20.64 1.90 -8.07
N VAL A 22 -19.53 1.47 -8.65
CA VAL A 22 -18.29 2.25 -8.73
C VAL A 22 -18.52 3.56 -9.49
N ASP A 23 -19.18 3.52 -10.65
CA ASP A 23 -19.43 4.71 -11.44
C ASP A 23 -20.37 5.71 -10.73
N HIS A 24 -21.40 5.19 -10.04
CA HIS A 24 -22.32 6.04 -9.27
C HIS A 24 -21.65 6.74 -8.07
N HIS A 25 -20.68 6.08 -7.43
CA HIS A 25 -20.00 6.58 -6.26
C HIS A 25 -18.58 7.10 -6.54
N ARG A 26 -18.15 7.17 -7.80
CA ARG A 26 -16.78 7.50 -8.20
C ARG A 26 -16.25 8.77 -7.52
N ASN A 27 -17.00 9.86 -7.59
CA ASN A 27 -16.58 11.13 -6.99
C ASN A 27 -16.37 11.02 -5.49
N HIS A 28 -17.26 10.31 -4.79
CA HIS A 28 -17.14 10.10 -3.35
C HIS A 28 -15.95 9.19 -2.99
N MET A 29 -15.70 8.16 -3.80
CA MET A 29 -14.54 7.28 -3.62
C MET A 29 -13.23 8.02 -3.89
N ASP A 30 -13.19 8.92 -4.88
CA ASP A 30 -12.02 9.74 -5.19
C ASP A 30 -11.70 10.67 -4.01
N GLU A 31 -12.69 11.30 -3.40
CA GLU A 31 -12.53 12.14 -2.21
C GLU A 31 -12.00 11.37 -0.99
N LEU A 32 -12.32 10.08 -0.86
CA LEU A 32 -11.81 9.21 0.20
C LEU A 32 -10.41 8.67 -0.10
N SER A 33 -9.94 8.77 -1.32
CA SER A 33 -8.62 8.28 -1.72
C SER A 33 -7.51 9.15 -1.15
N PRO A 34 -6.49 8.58 -0.48
CA PRO A 34 -5.32 9.34 -0.02
C PRO A 34 -4.63 10.11 -1.15
N ARG A 35 -4.67 9.58 -2.38
CA ARG A 35 -4.11 10.22 -3.57
C ARG A 35 -4.73 11.59 -3.86
N TYR A 36 -6.02 11.75 -3.63
CA TYR A 36 -6.74 13.01 -3.86
C TYR A 36 -6.20 14.16 -3.01
N TRP A 37 -5.72 13.84 -1.80
CA TRP A 37 -5.26 14.83 -0.82
C TRP A 37 -3.73 14.92 -0.74
N ALA A 38 -3.01 14.00 -1.37
CA ALA A 38 -1.56 13.82 -1.23
C ALA A 38 -0.76 15.09 -1.52
N GLU A 39 -1.10 15.83 -2.57
CA GLU A 39 -0.39 17.04 -2.98
C GLU A 39 -0.50 18.19 -1.96
N ASN A 40 -1.54 18.16 -1.12
CA ASN A 40 -1.78 19.17 -0.08
C ASN A 40 -1.01 18.88 1.22
N ILE A 41 -0.42 17.70 1.36
CA ILE A 41 0.31 17.29 2.54
C ILE A 41 1.73 17.86 2.47
N LYS A 42 2.04 18.80 3.37
CA LYS A 42 3.37 19.45 3.44
C LYS A 42 4.36 18.73 4.34
N ASN A 43 3.85 17.95 5.27
CA ASN A 43 4.67 17.21 6.22
C ASN A 43 5.44 16.08 5.50
N LYS A 44 6.58 15.70 6.07
CA LYS A 44 7.28 14.51 5.61
C LYS A 44 6.47 13.26 5.93
N ILE A 45 6.23 12.43 4.91
CA ILE A 45 5.46 11.19 5.03
C ILE A 45 6.41 10.00 4.90
N PHE A 46 6.28 9.06 5.81
CA PHE A 46 7.00 7.79 5.78
C PHE A 46 6.03 6.68 5.43
N ILE A 47 6.29 5.97 4.33
CA ILE A 47 5.46 4.86 3.85
C ILE A 47 6.28 3.58 3.96
N LEU A 48 5.77 2.60 4.70
CA LEU A 48 6.29 1.25 4.77
C LEU A 48 5.27 0.28 4.19
N HIS A 49 5.66 -0.51 3.19
CA HIS A 49 4.78 -1.48 2.54
C HIS A 49 5.47 -2.83 2.34
N GLY A 50 4.73 -3.91 2.58
CA GLY A 50 5.21 -5.27 2.32
C GLY A 50 5.23 -5.58 0.82
N ALA A 51 6.35 -6.08 0.31
CA ALA A 51 6.49 -6.36 -1.12
C ALA A 51 5.52 -7.45 -1.64
N ASN A 52 5.07 -8.35 -0.76
CA ASN A 52 4.15 -9.44 -1.08
C ASN A 52 2.77 -9.25 -0.42
N ASP A 53 2.35 -8.01 -0.19
CA ASP A 53 0.99 -7.75 0.26
C ASP A 53 0.00 -8.19 -0.81
N THR A 54 -0.87 -9.14 -0.47
CA THR A 54 -1.87 -9.72 -1.39
C THR A 54 -3.19 -8.96 -1.38
N MET A 55 -3.40 -8.09 -0.39
CA MET A 55 -4.63 -7.29 -0.27
C MET A 55 -4.49 -5.94 -0.98
N VAL A 56 -3.36 -5.27 -0.76
CA VAL A 56 -3.04 -3.99 -1.41
C VAL A 56 -1.69 -4.14 -2.12
N PRO A 57 -1.64 -4.08 -3.44
CA PRO A 57 -0.38 -4.15 -4.19
C PRO A 57 0.55 -3.00 -3.79
N PHE A 58 1.84 -3.29 -3.57
CA PHE A 58 2.83 -2.27 -3.21
C PHE A 58 2.97 -1.15 -4.27
N THR A 59 2.53 -1.40 -5.50
CA THR A 59 2.45 -0.41 -6.57
C THR A 59 1.57 0.78 -6.21
N GLU A 60 0.55 0.60 -5.35
CA GLU A 60 -0.30 1.68 -4.85
C GLU A 60 0.51 2.65 -3.98
N SER A 61 1.38 2.13 -3.10
CA SER A 61 2.29 2.98 -2.31
C SER A 61 3.31 3.72 -3.18
N ILE A 62 3.81 3.08 -4.26
CA ILE A 62 4.67 3.76 -5.23
C ILE A 62 3.92 4.88 -5.94
N GLN A 63 2.67 4.65 -6.33
CA GLN A 63 1.85 5.68 -6.97
C GLN A 63 1.56 6.82 -6.01
N LEU A 64 1.15 6.52 -4.77
CA LEU A 64 0.89 7.53 -3.74
C LEU A 64 2.14 8.40 -3.48
N ALA A 65 3.32 7.79 -3.37
CA ALA A 65 4.57 8.49 -3.15
C ALA A 65 4.91 9.51 -4.26
N LYS A 66 4.44 9.30 -5.49
CA LYS A 66 4.63 10.26 -6.60
C LYS A 66 3.83 11.55 -6.42
N PHE A 67 2.72 11.52 -5.69
CA PHE A 67 1.87 12.68 -5.42
C PHE A 67 2.23 13.40 -4.12
N LEU A 68 3.01 12.77 -3.25
CA LEU A 68 3.45 13.35 -1.98
C LEU A 68 4.72 14.17 -2.21
N PRO A 69 4.76 15.48 -1.82
CA PRO A 69 5.90 16.36 -2.08
C PRO A 69 7.17 15.94 -1.33
N ASN A 70 7.02 15.33 -0.16
CA ASN A 70 8.13 14.96 0.71
C ASN A 70 7.88 13.58 1.32
N THR A 71 8.40 12.53 0.66
CA THR A 71 8.10 11.15 1.02
C THR A 71 9.35 10.31 1.12
N GLU A 72 9.42 9.50 2.16
CA GLU A 72 10.34 8.39 2.30
C GLU A 72 9.54 7.09 2.15
N LEU A 73 9.85 6.29 1.13
CA LEU A 73 9.16 5.03 0.85
C LEU A 73 10.10 3.85 1.06
N LEU A 74 9.67 2.88 1.84
CA LEU A 74 10.32 1.58 1.97
C LEU A 74 9.37 0.46 1.55
N ILE A 75 9.69 -0.23 0.46
CA ILE A 75 9.08 -1.51 0.10
C ILE A 75 9.95 -2.61 0.69
N SER A 76 9.41 -3.38 1.61
CA SER A 76 10.18 -4.38 2.35
C SER A 76 9.70 -5.80 2.08
N HIS A 77 10.64 -6.68 1.91
CA HIS A 77 10.41 -8.12 1.85
C HIS A 77 10.44 -8.80 3.23
N LEU A 78 10.79 -8.08 4.29
CA LEU A 78 10.74 -8.60 5.67
C LEU A 78 9.37 -8.36 6.30
N TYR A 79 8.65 -7.32 5.86
CA TYR A 79 7.32 -6.99 6.32
C TYR A 79 6.31 -7.70 5.43
N GLU A 80 5.99 -8.93 5.77
CA GLU A 80 4.99 -9.74 5.07
C GLU A 80 3.92 -10.19 6.08
N HIS A 81 2.66 -10.04 5.72
CA HIS A 81 1.53 -10.49 6.55
C HIS A 81 1.50 -12.00 6.77
N ASN A 82 2.10 -12.76 5.88
CA ASN A 82 2.16 -14.22 5.92
C ASN A 82 3.58 -14.70 5.71
N GLU A 83 4.22 -15.17 6.81
CA GLU A 83 5.44 -15.94 6.88
C GLU A 83 6.69 -15.30 6.21
N MET A 84 7.70 -15.06 7.03
CA MET A 84 9.07 -14.84 6.55
C MET A 84 9.43 -16.02 5.63
N SER A 85 9.64 -15.73 4.36
CA SER A 85 10.00 -16.76 3.39
C SER A 85 11.29 -17.48 3.84
N LYS A 86 11.17 -18.75 4.17
CA LYS A 86 12.15 -19.59 4.87
C LYS A 86 13.45 -19.86 4.10
N ASN A 87 13.61 -19.32 2.88
CA ASN A 87 14.72 -19.69 1.97
C ASN A 87 15.52 -18.48 1.42
N ARG A 88 15.66 -17.40 2.20
CA ARG A 88 16.50 -16.27 1.74
C ARG A 88 17.90 -16.34 2.32
N SER A 89 18.91 -15.95 1.51
CA SER A 89 20.29 -15.85 1.93
C SER A 89 20.44 -14.96 3.17
N PRO A 90 21.26 -15.33 4.18
CA PRO A 90 21.52 -14.46 5.34
C PRO A 90 22.00 -13.06 4.98
N PHE A 91 22.77 -12.93 3.90
CA PHE A 91 23.23 -11.65 3.38
C PHE A 91 22.08 -10.77 2.86
N TYR A 92 21.10 -11.36 2.21
CA TYR A 92 19.89 -10.66 1.77
C TYR A 92 19.09 -10.13 2.98
N ILE A 93 18.90 -10.96 4.00
CA ILE A 93 18.20 -10.57 5.24
C ILE A 93 18.91 -9.41 5.90
N LEU A 94 20.26 -9.43 5.97
CA LEU A 94 21.06 -8.35 6.54
C LEU A 94 20.81 -7.02 5.80
N ILE A 95 20.80 -7.04 4.46
CA ILE A 95 20.54 -5.85 3.65
C ILE A 95 19.13 -5.29 3.96
N GLU A 96 18.12 -6.15 4.02
CA GLU A 96 16.75 -5.72 4.33
C GLU A 96 16.65 -5.12 5.74
N VAL A 97 17.29 -5.75 6.73
CA VAL A 97 17.36 -5.21 8.10
C VAL A 97 18.03 -3.83 8.13
N LEU A 98 19.12 -3.64 7.40
CA LEU A 98 19.80 -2.33 7.31
C LEU A 98 18.90 -1.27 6.66
N LYS A 99 18.11 -1.62 5.65
CA LYS A 99 17.12 -0.70 5.06
C LYS A 99 16.06 -0.29 6.10
N PHE A 100 15.58 -1.25 6.89
CA PHE A 100 14.66 -0.99 7.99
C PHE A 100 15.25 -0.03 9.03
N ILE A 101 16.44 -0.33 9.50
CA ILE A 101 17.13 0.51 10.49
C ILE A 101 17.29 1.94 9.96
N ASN A 102 17.74 2.10 8.71
CA ASN A 102 17.90 3.40 8.08
C ASN A 102 16.57 4.16 7.96
N PHE A 103 15.49 3.47 7.57
CA PHE A 103 14.16 4.05 7.45
C PHE A 103 13.66 4.56 8.80
N TYR A 104 13.75 3.74 9.85
CA TYR A 104 13.32 4.14 11.19
C TYR A 104 14.24 5.19 11.81
N ALA A 105 15.55 5.15 11.56
CA ALA A 105 16.46 6.20 11.99
C ALA A 105 16.06 7.57 11.42
N LYS A 106 15.72 7.63 10.14
CA LYS A 106 15.21 8.86 9.49
C LYS A 106 13.86 9.30 10.09
N LEU A 107 12.96 8.35 10.36
CA LEU A 107 11.68 8.64 10.98
C LEU A 107 11.85 9.26 12.36
N PHE A 108 12.67 8.65 13.23
CA PHE A 108 12.90 9.15 14.59
C PHE A 108 13.65 10.49 14.58
N HIS A 109 14.65 10.65 13.73
CA HIS A 109 15.37 11.94 13.62
C HIS A 109 14.44 13.09 13.22
N GLN A 110 13.36 12.84 12.51
CA GLN A 110 12.36 13.85 12.18
C GLN A 110 11.59 14.37 13.40
N TYR A 111 11.50 13.59 14.49
CA TYR A 111 10.80 13.97 15.72
C TYR A 111 11.71 14.60 16.78
N GLU A 112 13.03 14.59 16.58
CA GLU A 112 14.00 15.19 17.51
C GLU A 112 14.27 16.67 17.22
N ASN A 113 13.76 17.19 16.09
CA ASN A 113 13.88 18.59 15.66
C ASN A 113 12.51 19.28 15.63
#